data_e0be35c76daf8a9671d7aad379901dca
#
_entry.id   e0be35c76daf8a9671d7aad379901dca
#
_cell.length_a   1.000
_cell.length_b   1.000
_cell.length_c   1.000
_cell.angle_alpha   90.00
_cell.angle_beta   90.00
_cell.angle_gamma   90.00
#
_symmetry.space_group_name_H-M   'P 1'
#
loop_
_entity.id
_entity.type
_entity.pdbx_description
1 polymer ?
#
loop_
_entity_poly.entity_id
_entity_poly.type
_entity_poly.pdbx_seq_one_letter_code
_entity_poly.pdbx_strand_id
1 'polypeptide(L)'
;MNSKSHLKLRCMAECAIFVAMSIALSYLKIPIGLEFGGFGGSIDLVMIPLIIAAYRWGLGWGLGTGLVFGTLKFFLAGGVAVNWQSMLLDYSVAYMFVGFAGLLKRKHHLMWLAALIGCIARFVIHFISGVTVYAQYMPEEFMGIGHMTPSLYSLLYNGTYMVPNTILAVAICALLIVPARKLFKDER
;
A
#
# COMPACT_ATOMS: atom_id res chain seq x y z
N MET A 1 7.30 -13.12 -32.70
CA MET A 1 6.97 -12.10 -31.70
C MET A 1 8.28 -11.59 -31.11
N ASN A 2 8.51 -10.27 -31.03
CA ASN A 2 9.80 -9.72 -30.61
C ASN A 2 10.05 -9.99 -29.12
N SER A 3 11.27 -10.31 -28.69
CA SER A 3 11.68 -10.58 -27.29
C SER A 3 11.19 -9.51 -26.31
N LYS A 4 11.17 -8.25 -26.71
CA LYS A 4 10.64 -7.13 -25.90
C LYS A 4 9.13 -7.22 -25.65
N SER A 5 8.36 -7.75 -26.62
CA SER A 5 6.90 -7.92 -26.46
C SER A 5 6.57 -9.03 -25.48
N HIS A 6 7.35 -10.13 -25.50
CA HIS A 6 7.20 -11.21 -24.53
C HIS A 6 7.48 -10.76 -23.09
N LEU A 7 8.53 -9.94 -22.90
CA LEU A 7 8.85 -9.41 -21.58
C LEU A 7 7.75 -8.50 -21.04
N LYS A 8 7.20 -7.61 -21.88
CA LYS A 8 6.08 -6.74 -21.48
C LYS A 8 4.84 -7.55 -21.10
N LEU A 9 4.49 -8.56 -21.90
CA LEU A 9 3.35 -9.42 -21.62
C LEU A 9 3.52 -10.18 -20.29
N ARG A 10 4.72 -10.69 -20.03
CA ARG A 10 5.06 -11.31 -18.74
C ARG A 10 4.92 -10.35 -17.57
N CYS A 11 5.44 -9.10 -17.69
CA CYS A 11 5.26 -8.07 -16.66
C CYS A 11 3.79 -7.82 -16.36
N MET A 12 2.97 -7.65 -17.40
CA MET A 12 1.54 -7.41 -17.26
C MET A 12 0.84 -8.58 -16.56
N ALA A 13 1.11 -9.81 -16.99
CA ALA A 13 0.52 -11.02 -16.41
C ALA A 13 0.90 -11.18 -14.92
N GLU A 14 2.18 -11.02 -14.58
CA GLU A 14 2.63 -11.12 -13.18
C GLU A 14 2.03 -9.99 -12.33
N CYS A 15 2.00 -8.75 -12.82
CA CYS A 15 1.37 -7.64 -12.10
C CYS A 15 -0.13 -7.89 -11.87
N ALA A 16 -0.84 -8.43 -12.87
CA ALA A 16 -2.25 -8.80 -12.72
C ALA A 16 -2.46 -9.89 -11.65
N ILE A 17 -1.59 -10.89 -11.59
CA ILE A 17 -1.61 -11.92 -10.54
C ILE A 17 -1.40 -11.28 -9.16
N PHE A 18 -0.43 -10.37 -9.00
CA PHE A 18 -0.18 -9.70 -7.73
C PHE A 18 -1.36 -8.80 -7.31
N VAL A 19 -2.04 -8.14 -8.26
CA VAL A 19 -3.29 -7.41 -7.99
C VAL A 19 -4.37 -8.37 -7.49
N ALA A 20 -4.58 -9.50 -8.17
CA ALA A 20 -5.58 -10.49 -7.76
C ALA A 20 -5.28 -11.07 -6.37
N MET A 21 -4.02 -11.38 -6.06
CA MET A 21 -3.60 -11.81 -4.72
C MET A 21 -3.90 -10.75 -3.67
N SER A 22 -3.60 -9.48 -3.95
CA SER A 22 -3.88 -8.38 -3.04
C SER A 22 -5.39 -8.17 -2.83
N ILE A 23 -6.21 -8.34 -3.87
CA ILE A 23 -7.69 -8.32 -3.73
C ILE A 23 -8.16 -9.46 -2.82
N ALA A 24 -7.67 -10.68 -3.03
CA ALA A 24 -8.01 -11.81 -2.17
C ALA A 24 -7.61 -11.55 -0.71
N LEU A 25 -6.42 -11.01 -0.45
CA LEU A 25 -5.96 -10.65 0.88
C LEU A 25 -6.76 -9.49 1.50
N SER A 26 -7.43 -8.66 0.70
CA SER A 26 -8.28 -7.57 1.22
C SER A 26 -9.49 -8.05 2.02
N TYR A 27 -9.89 -9.30 1.84
CA TYR A 27 -10.97 -9.92 2.61
C TYR A 27 -10.47 -10.48 3.94
N LEU A 28 -9.14 -10.70 4.08
CA LEU A 28 -8.49 -11.13 5.31
C LEU A 28 -7.92 -9.90 6.03
N LYS A 29 -8.79 -9.12 6.67
CA LYS A 29 -8.39 -7.87 7.33
C LYS A 29 -8.94 -7.79 8.75
N ILE A 30 -8.19 -7.14 9.64
CA ILE A 30 -8.62 -6.74 10.97
C ILE A 30 -9.00 -5.27 10.89
N PRO A 31 -10.29 -4.91 10.91
CA PRO A 31 -10.71 -3.51 10.89
C PRO A 31 -10.36 -2.86 12.23
N ILE A 32 -9.58 -1.79 12.21
CA ILE A 32 -9.19 -1.05 13.42
C ILE A 32 -9.76 0.36 13.42
N GLY A 33 -9.82 1.01 12.28
CA GLY A 33 -10.23 2.40 12.20
C GLY A 33 -11.65 2.68 12.67
N LEU A 34 -12.58 1.71 12.53
CA LEU A 34 -13.95 1.85 13.00
C LEU A 34 -14.05 1.84 14.53
N GLU A 35 -13.17 1.11 15.23
CA GLU A 35 -13.14 1.05 16.69
C GLU A 35 -12.71 2.37 17.31
N PHE A 36 -11.96 3.16 16.57
CA PHE A 36 -11.52 4.51 16.98
C PHE A 36 -12.44 5.64 16.46
N GLY A 37 -13.64 5.32 15.99
CA GLY A 37 -14.59 6.32 15.49
C GLY A 37 -14.22 6.94 14.14
N GLY A 38 -13.34 6.30 13.38
CA GLY A 38 -12.85 6.81 12.11
C GLY A 38 -13.54 6.18 10.88
N PHE A 39 -13.10 6.62 9.70
CA PHE A 39 -13.70 6.31 8.41
C PHE A 39 -13.06 5.12 7.69
N GLY A 40 -12.44 4.20 8.39
CA GLY A 40 -11.79 3.02 7.83
C GLY A 40 -10.41 2.78 8.43
N GLY A 41 -9.58 2.02 7.74
CA GLY A 41 -8.28 1.57 8.23
C GLY A 41 -8.35 0.14 8.75
N SER A 42 -7.41 -0.68 8.29
CA SER A 42 -7.32 -2.10 8.64
C SER A 42 -5.87 -2.55 8.69
N ILE A 43 -5.61 -3.54 9.51
CA ILE A 43 -4.38 -4.33 9.42
C ILE A 43 -4.64 -5.45 8.43
N ASP A 44 -3.84 -5.51 7.37
CA ASP A 44 -3.94 -6.49 6.29
C ASP A 44 -2.57 -6.74 5.63
N LEU A 45 -2.50 -7.71 4.75
CA LEU A 45 -1.28 -8.10 4.05
C LEU A 45 -1.24 -7.66 2.59
N VAL A 46 -2.17 -6.79 2.17
CA VAL A 46 -2.36 -6.43 0.76
C VAL A 46 -1.15 -5.73 0.13
N MET A 47 -0.34 -5.05 0.94
CA MET A 47 0.85 -4.35 0.43
C MET A 47 1.96 -5.30 -0.01
N ILE A 48 2.03 -6.52 0.54
CA ILE A 48 3.13 -7.44 0.28
C ILE A 48 3.22 -7.82 -1.19
N PRO A 49 2.14 -8.33 -1.86
CA PRO A 49 2.21 -8.63 -3.29
C PRO A 49 2.54 -7.39 -4.15
N LEU A 50 2.03 -6.21 -3.77
CA LEU A 50 2.30 -4.95 -4.49
C LEU A 50 3.78 -4.55 -4.39
N ILE A 51 4.37 -4.67 -3.20
CA ILE A 51 5.80 -4.43 -2.96
C ILE A 51 6.64 -5.40 -3.79
N ILE A 52 6.27 -6.69 -3.82
CA ILE A 52 6.96 -7.70 -4.60
C ILE A 52 6.91 -7.36 -6.09
N ALA A 53 5.75 -6.98 -6.62
CA ALA A 53 5.57 -6.56 -8.00
C ALA A 53 6.46 -5.36 -8.34
N ALA A 54 6.44 -4.32 -7.50
CA ALA A 54 7.25 -3.12 -7.67
C ALA A 54 8.75 -3.43 -7.60
N TYR A 55 9.16 -4.19 -6.61
CA TYR A 55 10.56 -4.60 -6.42
C TYR A 55 11.09 -5.44 -7.58
N ARG A 56 10.27 -6.30 -8.15
CA ARG A 56 10.61 -7.14 -9.30
C ARG A 56 10.68 -6.34 -10.61
N TRP A 57 9.65 -5.57 -10.91
CA TRP A 57 9.48 -4.94 -12.21
C TRP A 57 9.90 -3.45 -12.24
N GLY A 58 10.09 -2.83 -11.07
CA GLY A 58 10.56 -1.46 -10.92
C GLY A 58 9.43 -0.45 -10.78
N LEU A 59 9.83 0.83 -10.61
CA LEU A 59 8.95 1.92 -10.23
C LEU A 59 7.69 2.05 -11.11
N GLY A 60 7.85 2.10 -12.43
CA GLY A 60 6.70 2.33 -13.33
C GLY A 60 5.64 1.24 -13.26
N TRP A 61 6.06 -0.03 -13.26
CA TRP A 61 5.15 -1.17 -13.09
C TRP A 61 4.55 -1.22 -11.67
N GLY A 62 5.36 -0.87 -10.66
CA GLY A 62 4.88 -0.80 -9.27
C GLY A 62 3.80 0.25 -9.08
N LEU A 63 4.00 1.46 -9.62
CA LEU A 63 3.00 2.54 -9.59
C LEU A 63 1.71 2.10 -10.29
N GLY A 64 1.81 1.53 -11.49
CA GLY A 64 0.64 1.04 -12.23
C GLY A 64 -0.10 -0.07 -11.50
N THR A 65 0.62 -1.05 -10.94
CA THR A 65 0.04 -2.16 -10.17
C THR A 65 -0.70 -1.65 -8.93
N GLY A 66 -0.10 -0.73 -8.19
CA GLY A 66 -0.71 -0.11 -7.02
C GLY A 66 -1.96 0.71 -7.37
N LEU A 67 -1.92 1.48 -8.45
CA LEU A 67 -3.07 2.25 -8.95
C LEU A 67 -4.25 1.35 -9.30
N VAL A 68 -4.02 0.31 -10.08
CA VAL A 68 -5.06 -0.67 -10.47
C VAL A 68 -5.62 -1.37 -9.24
N PHE A 69 -4.75 -1.86 -8.35
CA PHE A 69 -5.20 -2.50 -7.12
C PHE A 69 -6.04 -1.56 -6.26
N GLY A 70 -5.56 -0.34 -5.98
CA GLY A 70 -6.28 0.61 -5.11
C GLY A 70 -7.66 0.95 -5.64
N THR A 71 -7.76 1.18 -6.96
CA THR A 71 -9.05 1.44 -7.61
C THR A 71 -9.98 0.22 -7.50
N LEU A 72 -9.50 -0.98 -7.81
CA LEU A 72 -10.31 -2.19 -7.70
C LEU A 72 -10.70 -2.51 -6.25
N LYS A 73 -9.80 -2.29 -5.27
CA LYS A 73 -10.08 -2.51 -3.85
C LYS A 73 -11.28 -1.69 -3.38
N PHE A 74 -11.38 -0.43 -3.81
CA PHE A 74 -12.52 0.42 -3.46
C PHE A 74 -13.85 -0.21 -3.89
N PHE A 75 -13.94 -0.66 -5.13
CA PHE A 75 -15.20 -1.21 -5.68
C PHE A 75 -15.49 -2.65 -5.24
N LEU A 76 -14.47 -3.49 -5.06
CA LEU A 76 -14.64 -4.92 -4.85
C LEU A 76 -14.55 -5.35 -3.38
N ALA A 77 -13.80 -4.64 -2.54
CA ALA A 77 -13.50 -5.06 -1.18
C ALA A 77 -14.05 -4.13 -0.09
N GLY A 78 -15.16 -3.43 -0.38
CA GLY A 78 -15.87 -2.61 0.58
C GLY A 78 -15.09 -1.34 0.96
N GLY A 79 -14.74 -0.52 -0.01
CA GLY A 79 -14.12 0.79 0.22
C GLY A 79 -15.08 1.76 0.90
N VAL A 80 -14.55 2.55 1.83
CA VAL A 80 -15.29 3.64 2.50
C VAL A 80 -14.65 4.96 2.11
N ALA A 81 -15.45 5.89 1.61
CA ALA A 81 -15.01 7.21 1.24
C ALA A 81 -16.11 8.24 1.54
N VAL A 82 -15.74 9.42 2.02
CA VAL A 82 -16.70 10.51 2.32
C VAL A 82 -17.04 11.32 1.06
N ASN A 83 -16.15 11.29 0.08
CA ASN A 83 -16.31 11.95 -1.22
C ASN A 83 -15.36 11.33 -2.26
N TRP A 84 -15.42 11.80 -3.52
CA TRP A 84 -14.58 11.29 -4.59
C TRP A 84 -13.08 11.59 -4.37
N GLN A 85 -12.72 12.70 -3.67
CA GLN A 85 -11.35 13.04 -3.37
C GLN A 85 -10.74 12.00 -2.41
N SER A 86 -11.46 11.64 -1.33
CA SER A 86 -11.01 10.60 -0.40
C SER A 86 -10.90 9.23 -1.09
N MET A 87 -11.85 8.90 -1.98
CA MET A 87 -11.75 7.68 -2.77
C MET A 87 -10.44 7.63 -3.58
N LEU A 88 -10.11 8.71 -4.29
CA LEU A 88 -8.88 8.76 -5.08
C LEU A 88 -7.63 8.74 -4.20
N LEU A 89 -7.57 9.58 -3.16
CA LEU A 89 -6.38 9.69 -2.32
C LEU A 89 -6.13 8.40 -1.51
N ASP A 90 -7.13 7.89 -0.80
CA ASP A 90 -6.93 6.78 0.15
C ASP A 90 -6.87 5.41 -0.52
N TYR A 91 -7.41 5.28 -1.72
CA TYR A 91 -7.35 4.03 -2.47
C TYR A 91 -6.42 4.12 -3.67
N SER A 92 -6.78 4.84 -4.72
CA SER A 92 -6.02 4.81 -5.96
C SER A 92 -4.60 5.35 -5.79
N VAL A 93 -4.45 6.57 -5.24
CA VAL A 93 -3.15 7.24 -5.10
C VAL A 93 -2.32 6.63 -3.97
N ALA A 94 -2.93 6.35 -2.81
CA ALA A 94 -2.20 5.76 -1.68
C ALA A 94 -1.56 4.42 -2.05
N TYR A 95 -2.30 3.52 -2.71
CA TYR A 95 -1.73 2.25 -3.16
C TYR A 95 -0.78 2.41 -4.35
N MET A 96 -1.00 3.38 -5.25
CA MET A 96 -0.04 3.72 -6.29
C MET A 96 1.33 4.03 -5.67
N PHE A 97 1.37 4.77 -4.58
CA PHE A 97 2.61 5.15 -3.91
C PHE A 97 3.36 3.99 -3.25
N VAL A 98 2.71 2.87 -2.95
CA VAL A 98 3.43 1.62 -2.58
C VAL A 98 4.42 1.21 -3.67
N GLY A 99 4.17 1.56 -4.91
CA GLY A 99 5.04 1.34 -6.06
C GLY A 99 6.43 1.96 -5.94
N PHE A 100 6.65 2.94 -5.02
CA PHE A 100 7.98 3.48 -4.73
C PHE A 100 8.96 2.43 -4.17
N ALA A 101 8.47 1.30 -3.68
CA ALA A 101 9.30 0.12 -3.40
C ALA A 101 10.16 -0.29 -4.63
N GLY A 102 9.69 -0.01 -5.84
CA GLY A 102 10.38 -0.28 -7.08
C GLY A 102 11.65 0.54 -7.35
N LEU A 103 11.93 1.59 -6.55
CA LEU A 103 13.20 2.33 -6.59
C LEU A 103 14.42 1.43 -6.27
N LEU A 104 14.20 0.42 -5.43
CA LEU A 104 15.23 -0.55 -5.05
C LEU A 104 15.14 -1.85 -5.87
N LYS A 105 14.63 -1.78 -7.09
CA LYS A 105 14.49 -2.92 -7.99
C LYS A 105 15.73 -3.80 -7.99
N ARG A 106 15.53 -5.12 -7.73
CA ARG A 106 16.57 -6.17 -7.81
C ARG A 106 17.81 -5.99 -6.91
N LYS A 107 17.79 -5.11 -5.93
CA LYS A 107 18.87 -4.98 -4.94
C LYS A 107 18.69 -6.04 -3.85
N HIS A 108 19.06 -7.29 -4.12
CA HIS A 108 18.70 -8.53 -3.43
C HIS A 108 18.69 -8.52 -1.89
N HIS A 109 19.40 -7.62 -1.25
CA HIS A 109 19.46 -7.51 0.22
C HIS A 109 18.61 -6.37 0.78
N LEU A 110 17.97 -5.56 -0.08
CA LEU A 110 17.26 -4.34 0.31
C LEU A 110 15.71 -4.45 0.17
N MET A 111 15.17 -5.66 0.09
CA MET A 111 13.72 -5.85 -0.07
C MET A 111 12.93 -5.33 1.15
N TRP A 112 13.48 -5.47 2.35
CA TRP A 112 12.91 -4.89 3.56
C TRP A 112 12.89 -3.36 3.52
N LEU A 113 13.95 -2.74 2.98
CA LEU A 113 14.00 -1.28 2.81
C LEU A 113 13.05 -0.81 1.70
N ALA A 114 12.89 -1.59 0.63
CA ALA A 114 11.90 -1.33 -0.41
C ALA A 114 10.48 -1.33 0.18
N ALA A 115 10.17 -2.29 1.06
CA ALA A 115 8.90 -2.34 1.77
C ALA A 115 8.70 -1.10 2.64
N LEU A 116 9.71 -0.70 3.41
CA LEU A 116 9.66 0.50 4.24
C LEU A 116 9.39 1.76 3.41
N ILE A 117 10.09 1.95 2.30
CA ILE A 117 9.89 3.10 1.39
C ILE A 117 8.46 3.12 0.85
N GLY A 118 7.94 1.99 0.36
CA GLY A 118 6.58 1.90 -0.16
C GLY A 118 5.51 2.19 0.91
N CYS A 119 5.71 1.68 2.13
CA CYS A 119 4.79 1.93 3.25
C CYS A 119 4.81 3.40 3.69
N ILE A 120 6.00 4.02 3.80
CA ILE A 120 6.12 5.45 4.14
C ILE A 120 5.47 6.31 3.06
N ALA A 121 5.72 6.02 1.78
CA ALA A 121 5.12 6.77 0.68
C ALA A 121 3.58 6.69 0.73
N ARG A 122 3.00 5.52 1.00
CA ARG A 122 1.56 5.35 1.21
C ARG A 122 1.08 6.15 2.43
N PHE A 123 1.79 6.08 3.55
CA PHE A 123 1.44 6.82 4.77
C PHE A 123 1.36 8.33 4.52
N VAL A 124 2.30 8.88 3.74
CA VAL A 124 2.29 10.31 3.38
C VAL A 124 1.01 10.69 2.64
N ILE A 125 0.52 9.85 1.73
CA ILE A 125 -0.75 10.13 1.02
C ILE A 125 -1.95 10.07 1.97
N HIS A 126 -2.01 9.07 2.86
CA HIS A 126 -3.05 9.02 3.89
C HIS A 126 -2.99 10.22 4.84
N PHE A 127 -1.79 10.66 5.21
CA PHE A 127 -1.60 11.86 6.02
C PHE A 127 -2.15 13.10 5.32
N ILE A 128 -1.82 13.29 4.04
CA ILE A 128 -2.32 14.41 3.22
C ILE A 128 -3.86 14.35 3.12
N SER A 129 -4.43 13.17 2.86
CA SER A 129 -5.87 12.96 2.82
C SER A 129 -6.53 13.35 4.15
N GLY A 130 -5.95 12.91 5.27
CA GLY A 130 -6.46 13.24 6.61
C GLY A 130 -6.42 14.73 6.93
N VAL A 131 -5.36 15.43 6.55
CA VAL A 131 -5.21 16.88 6.81
C VAL A 131 -6.11 17.71 5.89
N THR A 132 -6.39 17.26 4.67
CA THR A 132 -7.14 18.03 3.68
C THR A 132 -8.62 17.66 3.64
N VAL A 133 -8.92 16.37 3.44
CA VAL A 133 -10.29 15.91 3.21
C VAL A 133 -11.03 15.61 4.52
N TYR A 134 -10.34 14.92 5.44
CA TYR A 134 -10.96 14.50 6.71
C TYR A 134 -10.86 15.52 7.85
N ALA A 135 -10.16 16.64 7.67
CA ALA A 135 -10.03 17.68 8.69
C ALA A 135 -11.37 18.17 9.24
N GLN A 136 -12.40 18.25 8.39
CA GLN A 136 -13.76 18.71 8.77
C GLN A 136 -14.55 17.65 9.57
N TYR A 137 -14.08 16.40 9.62
CA TYR A 137 -14.73 15.28 10.30
C TYR A 137 -13.95 14.82 11.53
N MET A 138 -12.85 15.50 11.87
CA MET A 138 -12.04 15.10 13.02
C MET A 138 -12.81 15.35 14.34
N PRO A 139 -12.69 14.47 15.33
CA PRO A 139 -13.26 14.68 16.65
C PRO A 139 -12.46 15.74 17.43
N GLU A 140 -13.09 16.36 18.43
CA GLU A 140 -12.40 17.30 19.33
C GLU A 140 -11.36 16.62 20.22
N GLU A 141 -11.58 15.33 20.52
CA GLU A 141 -10.70 14.48 21.32
C GLU A 141 -10.47 13.15 20.62
N PHE A 142 -9.22 12.67 20.62
CA PHE A 142 -8.83 11.38 20.07
C PHE A 142 -7.80 10.69 20.97
N MET A 143 -8.02 9.45 21.35
CA MET A 143 -7.17 8.63 22.25
C MET A 143 -6.84 9.34 23.59
N GLY A 144 -7.81 10.09 24.17
CA GLY A 144 -7.62 10.82 25.42
C GLY A 144 -6.84 12.13 25.28
N ILE A 145 -6.53 12.56 24.04
CA ILE A 145 -5.86 13.82 23.75
C ILE A 145 -6.90 14.81 23.24
N GLY A 146 -7.17 15.88 23.97
CA GLY A 146 -8.03 16.99 23.57
C GLY A 146 -7.31 18.00 22.66
N HIS A 147 -8.03 18.99 22.16
CA HIS A 147 -7.51 20.04 21.28
C HIS A 147 -6.78 19.52 20.03
N MET A 148 -7.42 18.59 19.31
CA MET A 148 -6.87 18.02 18.09
C MET A 148 -6.66 19.03 16.99
N THR A 149 -5.49 19.00 16.38
CA THR A 149 -5.26 19.64 15.08
C THR A 149 -5.41 18.61 13.96
N PRO A 150 -5.79 19.02 12.73
CA PRO A 150 -5.91 18.09 11.59
C PRO A 150 -4.64 17.25 11.37
N SER A 151 -3.47 17.86 11.54
CA SER A 151 -2.18 17.16 11.37
C SER A 151 -1.95 16.11 12.46
N LEU A 152 -2.23 16.45 13.72
CA LEU A 152 -2.05 15.52 14.84
C LEU A 152 -3.04 14.35 14.72
N TYR A 153 -4.30 14.65 14.44
CA TYR A 153 -5.34 13.63 14.23
C TYR A 153 -4.96 12.70 13.08
N SER A 154 -4.59 13.25 11.91
CA SER A 154 -4.20 12.45 10.75
C SER A 154 -2.98 11.56 11.03
N LEU A 155 -1.97 12.10 11.74
CA LEU A 155 -0.79 11.35 12.12
C LEU A 155 -1.13 10.15 13.03
N LEU A 156 -1.88 10.41 14.10
CA LEU A 156 -2.25 9.40 15.08
C LEU A 156 -3.21 8.36 14.47
N TYR A 157 -4.28 8.81 13.84
CA TYR A 157 -5.27 7.94 13.25
C TYR A 157 -4.67 7.00 12.19
N ASN A 158 -3.97 7.53 11.22
CA ASN A 158 -3.32 6.72 10.19
C ASN A 158 -2.19 5.85 10.79
N GLY A 159 -1.53 6.32 11.84
CA GLY A 159 -0.53 5.56 12.59
C GLY A 159 -1.07 4.26 13.17
N THR A 160 -2.33 4.25 13.68
CA THR A 160 -2.92 3.08 14.34
C THR A 160 -2.90 1.82 13.46
N TYR A 161 -3.13 1.95 12.17
CA TYR A 161 -3.13 0.80 11.24
C TYR A 161 -1.91 0.75 10.31
N MET A 162 -1.32 1.90 9.95
CA MET A 162 -0.15 1.91 9.05
C MET A 162 1.13 1.44 9.73
N VAL A 163 1.33 1.71 11.04
CA VAL A 163 2.51 1.22 11.75
C VAL A 163 2.52 -0.31 11.84
N PRO A 164 1.46 -0.99 12.32
CA PRO A 164 1.41 -2.45 12.28
C PRO A 164 1.56 -3.04 10.87
N ASN A 165 0.90 -2.45 9.88
CA ASN A 165 1.03 -2.86 8.48
C ASN A 165 2.47 -2.74 7.96
N THR A 166 3.17 -1.66 8.32
CA THR A 166 4.56 -1.45 7.93
C THR A 166 5.47 -2.49 8.57
N ILE A 167 5.30 -2.76 9.88
CA ILE A 167 6.07 -3.79 10.60
C ILE A 167 5.87 -5.15 9.93
N LEU A 168 4.62 -5.54 9.65
CA LEU A 168 4.31 -6.81 8.98
C LEU A 168 4.93 -6.88 7.58
N ALA A 169 4.78 -5.84 6.77
CA ALA A 169 5.33 -5.81 5.41
C ALA A 169 6.85 -5.88 5.42
N VAL A 170 7.53 -5.13 6.28
CA VAL A 170 8.99 -5.14 6.41
C VAL A 170 9.49 -6.50 6.89
N ALA A 171 8.87 -7.07 7.93
CA ALA A 171 9.24 -8.37 8.47
C ALA A 171 9.10 -9.49 7.42
N ILE A 172 7.94 -9.55 6.74
CA ILE A 172 7.68 -10.57 5.71
C ILE A 172 8.63 -10.38 4.52
N CYS A 173 8.84 -9.14 4.05
CA CYS A 173 9.78 -8.88 2.97
C CYS A 173 11.23 -9.22 3.35
N ALA A 174 11.62 -9.03 4.61
CA ALA A 174 12.93 -9.47 5.11
C ALA A 174 13.08 -11.00 5.06
N LEU A 175 12.05 -11.74 5.48
CA LEU A 175 12.03 -13.20 5.41
C LEU A 175 12.03 -13.73 3.96
N LEU A 176 11.39 -13.02 3.04
CA LEU A 176 11.33 -13.39 1.64
C LEU A 176 12.65 -13.12 0.87
N ILE A 177 13.63 -12.43 1.43
CA ILE A 177 14.91 -12.14 0.77
C ILE A 177 15.58 -13.42 0.25
N VAL A 178 15.62 -14.48 1.06
CA VAL A 178 16.31 -15.73 0.71
C VAL A 178 15.61 -16.48 -0.42
N PRO A 179 14.31 -16.82 -0.32
CA PRO A 179 13.61 -17.51 -1.41
C PRO A 179 13.48 -16.64 -2.67
N ALA A 180 13.29 -15.32 -2.52
CA ALA A 180 13.17 -14.41 -3.66
C ALA A 180 14.45 -14.30 -4.50
N ARG A 181 15.62 -14.54 -3.93
CA ARG A 181 16.89 -14.57 -4.69
C ARG A 181 16.86 -15.55 -5.87
N LYS A 182 16.21 -16.69 -5.72
CA LYS A 182 16.08 -17.68 -6.79
C LYS A 182 15.18 -17.15 -7.91
N LEU A 183 14.06 -16.51 -7.58
CA LEU A 183 13.11 -15.94 -8.54
C LEU A 183 13.69 -14.79 -9.37
N PHE A 184 14.69 -14.06 -8.82
CA PHE A 184 15.28 -12.89 -9.48
C PHE A 184 16.59 -13.22 -10.24
N LYS A 185 17.17 -14.43 -10.09
CA LYS A 185 18.40 -14.82 -10.76
C LYS A 185 18.21 -15.20 -12.23
N ASP A 186 17.05 -15.74 -12.60
CA ASP A 186 16.79 -16.32 -13.92
C ASP A 186 16.51 -15.29 -15.03
N GLU A 187 16.78 -14.00 -14.79
CA GLU A 187 16.44 -12.91 -15.71
C GLU A 187 17.64 -12.02 -16.12
N ARG A 188 18.84 -12.61 -16.15
CA ARG A 188 20.01 -11.95 -16.75
C ARG A 188 20.15 -12.24 -18.22
#